data_34711e243852bbe33d7ad3761f6da4e8
#
_entry.id   34711e243852bbe33d7ad3761f6da4e8
#
_cell.length_a   1.000
_cell.length_b   1.000
_cell.length_c   1.000
_cell.angle_alpha   90.00
_cell.angle_beta   90.00
_cell.angle_gamma   90.00
#
_symmetry.space_group_name_H-M   'P 1'
#
loop_
_entity.id
_entity.type
_entity.pdbx_description
1 polymer ?
#
loop_
_entity_poly.entity_id
_entity_poly.type
_entity_poly.pdbx_seq_one_letter_code
_entity_poly.pdbx_strand_id
1 'polypeptide(L)'
;MEKIQAHMTGEMIFSNASEAHALYKKSCFGEPKEGNIQYSLSEALFLVEKDKIEISSRNKKIPKKELLNKFQRIDKKIQIKYPVFKDLREKGYIVKTALKFGADFRVYDKGKHPGKAHAKWIVFVEHESKKIAWNEFSAKNRIAHSTKKKLLLAIVDEEGDISYYEVSWIRP
;
A
#
# COMPACT_ATOMS: atom_id res chain seq x y z
N MET A 1 -16.25 -12.04 14.90
CA MET A 1 -14.94 -11.50 15.34
C MET A 1 -15.13 -10.01 15.59
N GLU A 2 -14.69 -9.54 16.74
CA GLU A 2 -14.74 -8.13 17.10
C GLU A 2 -13.85 -7.31 16.15
N LYS A 3 -14.35 -6.16 15.70
CA LYS A 3 -13.58 -5.31 14.77
C LYS A 3 -12.45 -4.62 15.53
N ILE A 4 -11.30 -4.56 14.90
CA ILE A 4 -10.15 -3.80 15.42
C ILE A 4 -10.55 -2.33 15.52
N GLN A 5 -10.43 -1.75 16.71
CA GLN A 5 -10.62 -0.32 16.91
C GLN A 5 -9.31 0.41 16.59
N ALA A 6 -9.36 1.32 15.62
CA ALA A 6 -8.23 2.16 15.25
C ALA A 6 -8.56 3.64 15.38
N HIS A 7 -7.55 4.42 15.66
CA HIS A 7 -7.64 5.86 15.83
C HIS A 7 -6.88 6.58 14.73
N MET A 8 -7.51 7.63 14.19
CA MET A 8 -6.86 8.52 13.22
C MET A 8 -6.55 9.86 13.91
N THR A 9 -5.26 10.20 13.92
CA THR A 9 -4.76 11.49 14.42
C THR A 9 -3.89 12.12 13.33
N GLY A 10 -4.34 13.26 12.80
CA GLY A 10 -3.72 13.83 11.61
C GLY A 10 -3.80 12.85 10.43
N GLU A 11 -2.66 12.47 9.90
CA GLU A 11 -2.52 11.53 8.78
C GLU A 11 -2.22 10.08 9.24
N MET A 12 -2.01 9.89 10.54
CA MET A 12 -1.64 8.59 11.10
C MET A 12 -2.88 7.80 11.53
N ILE A 13 -2.89 6.52 11.21
CA ILE A 13 -3.92 5.56 11.62
C ILE A 13 -3.22 4.44 12.40
N PHE A 14 -3.64 4.22 13.62
CA PHE A 14 -3.00 3.26 14.51
C PHE A 14 -4.00 2.55 15.43
N SER A 15 -3.61 1.39 15.92
CA SER A 15 -4.34 0.63 16.93
C SER A 15 -3.36 -0.07 17.88
N ASN A 16 -3.69 -0.08 19.15
CA ASN A 16 -2.97 -0.84 20.18
C ASN A 16 -3.69 -2.15 20.56
N ALA A 17 -4.79 -2.47 19.89
CA ALA A 17 -5.57 -3.67 20.17
C ALA A 17 -4.74 -4.95 19.94
N SER A 18 -4.93 -5.97 20.76
CA SER A 18 -4.28 -7.29 20.60
C SER A 18 -4.58 -7.92 19.25
N GLU A 19 -5.79 -7.72 18.73
CA GLU A 19 -6.25 -8.18 17.41
C GLU A 19 -5.46 -7.52 16.28
N ALA A 20 -5.04 -6.26 16.42
CA ALA A 20 -4.19 -5.57 15.47
C ALA A 20 -2.81 -6.22 15.40
N HIS A 21 -2.22 -6.53 16.54
CA HIS A 21 -0.95 -7.25 16.64
C HIS A 21 -1.04 -8.68 16.09
N ALA A 22 -2.14 -9.39 16.36
CA ALA A 22 -2.38 -10.72 15.82
C ALA A 22 -2.52 -10.68 14.29
N LEU A 23 -3.25 -9.69 13.75
CA LEU A 23 -3.41 -9.50 12.31
C LEU A 23 -2.08 -9.17 11.63
N TYR A 24 -1.25 -8.33 12.25
CA TYR A 24 0.10 -8.06 11.76
C TYR A 24 0.94 -9.34 11.67
N LYS A 25 0.99 -10.14 12.74
CA LYS A 25 1.76 -11.40 12.76
C LYS A 25 1.26 -12.39 11.70
N LYS A 26 -0.04 -12.46 11.47
CA LYS A 26 -0.67 -13.40 10.52
C LYS A 26 -0.52 -12.95 9.06
N SER A 27 -0.71 -11.68 8.79
CA SER A 27 -0.94 -11.19 7.41
C SER A 27 -0.16 -9.93 7.07
N CYS A 28 0.73 -9.44 7.95
CA CYS A 28 1.57 -8.27 7.77
C CYS A 28 0.80 -6.98 7.46
N PHE A 29 -0.45 -6.84 7.95
CA PHE A 29 -1.16 -5.56 7.88
C PHE A 29 -0.65 -4.60 8.96
N GLY A 30 -0.32 -3.38 8.56
CA GLY A 30 0.29 -2.36 9.41
C GLY A 30 1.78 -2.61 9.68
N GLU A 31 2.37 -1.73 10.44
CA GLU A 31 3.76 -1.82 10.92
C GLU A 31 3.81 -1.53 12.42
N PRO A 32 4.53 -2.34 13.22
CA PRO A 32 4.72 -2.05 14.65
C PRO A 32 5.49 -0.75 14.83
N LYS A 33 4.95 0.15 15.63
CA LYS A 33 5.60 1.40 15.99
C LYS A 33 5.18 1.82 17.39
N GLU A 34 6.14 1.94 18.31
CA GLU A 34 5.91 2.43 19.69
C GLU A 34 4.74 1.73 20.41
N GLY A 35 4.68 0.40 20.32
CA GLY A 35 3.63 -0.41 20.95
C GLY A 35 2.28 -0.44 20.20
N ASN A 36 2.15 0.30 19.12
CA ASN A 36 0.97 0.31 18.26
C ASN A 36 1.23 -0.39 16.94
N ILE A 37 0.17 -0.74 16.24
CA ILE A 37 0.21 -1.08 14.81
C ILE A 37 -0.25 0.16 14.03
N GLN A 38 0.65 0.72 13.23
CA GLN A 38 0.35 1.84 12.33
C GLN A 38 -0.02 1.29 10.95
N TYR A 39 -1.13 1.77 10.39
CA TYR A 39 -1.63 1.38 9.07
C TYR A 39 -1.35 2.47 8.04
N SER A 40 -0.98 2.06 6.83
CA SER A 40 -1.03 2.95 5.67
C SER A 40 -2.48 3.21 5.23
N LEU A 41 -2.69 4.27 4.44
CA LEU A 41 -4.04 4.62 3.96
C LEU A 41 -4.67 3.46 3.16
N SER A 42 -3.90 2.80 2.30
CA SER A 42 -4.39 1.66 1.51
C SER A 42 -4.71 0.45 2.36
N GLU A 43 -3.89 0.14 3.39
CA GLU A 43 -4.18 -0.94 4.34
C GLU A 43 -5.46 -0.65 5.13
N ALA A 44 -5.62 0.57 5.60
CA ALA A 44 -6.80 1.00 6.34
C ALA A 44 -8.09 0.88 5.50
N LEU A 45 -8.07 1.36 4.24
CA LEU A 45 -9.21 1.22 3.32
C LEU A 45 -9.55 -0.25 3.09
N PHE A 46 -8.55 -1.09 2.84
CA PHE A 46 -8.75 -2.51 2.61
C PHE A 46 -9.38 -3.21 3.83
N LEU A 47 -8.88 -2.94 5.02
CA LEU A 47 -9.40 -3.54 6.24
C LEU A 47 -10.80 -3.05 6.59
N VAL A 48 -11.13 -1.78 6.31
CA VAL A 48 -12.48 -1.24 6.44
C VAL A 48 -13.42 -1.89 5.41
N GLU A 49 -12.97 -2.07 4.19
CA GLU A 49 -13.76 -2.74 3.15
C GLU A 49 -14.05 -4.21 3.49
N LYS A 50 -13.08 -4.91 4.09
CA LYS A 50 -13.23 -6.29 4.57
C LYS A 50 -13.90 -6.39 5.95
N ASP A 51 -14.43 -5.29 6.46
CA ASP A 51 -15.13 -5.20 7.75
C ASP A 51 -14.30 -5.68 8.97
N LYS A 52 -12.98 -5.54 8.89
CA LYS A 52 -12.03 -5.98 9.94
C LYS A 52 -11.63 -4.88 10.91
N ILE A 53 -11.69 -3.62 10.50
CA ILE A 53 -11.27 -2.47 11.28
C ILE A 53 -12.35 -1.39 11.27
N GLU A 54 -12.46 -0.67 12.37
CA GLU A 54 -13.27 0.52 12.51
C GLU A 54 -12.36 1.68 12.88
N ILE A 55 -12.48 2.81 12.17
CA ILE A 55 -11.61 3.96 12.35
C ILE A 55 -12.41 5.10 12.99
N SER A 56 -11.89 5.65 14.08
CA SER A 56 -12.43 6.82 14.77
C SER A 56 -11.44 7.99 14.77
N SER A 57 -11.95 9.20 14.81
CA SER A 57 -11.18 10.41 15.06
C SER A 57 -11.90 11.26 16.10
N ARG A 58 -11.19 11.72 17.11
CA ARG A 58 -11.78 12.49 18.22
C ARG A 58 -13.02 11.80 18.82
N ASN A 59 -12.92 10.49 19.05
CA ASN A 59 -13.97 9.63 19.59
C ASN A 59 -15.25 9.52 18.71
N LYS A 60 -15.17 9.96 17.44
CA LYS A 60 -16.28 9.79 16.48
C LYS A 60 -15.84 8.82 15.40
N LYS A 61 -16.68 7.81 15.14
CA LYS A 61 -16.49 6.88 14.04
C LYS A 61 -16.54 7.62 12.71
N ILE A 62 -15.58 7.31 11.83
CA ILE A 62 -15.53 7.85 10.47
C ILE A 62 -16.24 6.88 9.53
N PRO A 63 -17.35 7.28 8.88
CA PRO A 63 -18.01 6.45 7.90
C PRO A 63 -17.11 6.12 6.70
N LYS A 64 -17.27 4.93 6.11
CA LYS A 64 -16.48 4.47 4.96
C LYS A 64 -16.45 5.49 3.81
N LYS A 65 -17.60 6.14 3.53
CA LYS A 65 -17.69 7.17 2.48
C LYS A 65 -16.81 8.39 2.75
N GLU A 66 -16.66 8.78 4.01
CA GLU A 66 -15.83 9.91 4.40
C GLU A 66 -14.34 9.57 4.42
N LEU A 67 -13.98 8.32 4.68
CA LEU A 67 -12.59 7.89 4.72
C LEU A 67 -11.87 8.13 3.41
N LEU A 68 -12.48 7.74 2.27
CA LEU A 68 -11.87 7.93 0.96
C LEU A 68 -11.61 9.42 0.68
N ASN A 69 -12.59 10.27 0.97
CA ASN A 69 -12.44 11.72 0.80
C ASN A 69 -11.34 12.31 1.69
N LYS A 70 -11.25 11.85 2.94
CA LYS A 70 -10.16 12.25 3.85
C LYS A 70 -8.80 11.80 3.33
N PHE A 71 -8.68 10.55 2.89
CA PHE A 71 -7.44 9.98 2.40
C PHE A 71 -6.99 10.61 1.09
N GLN A 72 -7.93 11.02 0.23
CA GLN A 72 -7.63 11.73 -1.00
C GLN A 72 -7.05 13.14 -0.76
N ARG A 73 -7.39 13.77 0.36
CA ARG A 73 -6.76 15.04 0.76
C ARG A 73 -5.32 14.86 1.24
N ILE A 74 -5.00 13.68 1.79
CA ILE A 74 -3.65 13.32 2.25
C ILE A 74 -2.79 12.83 1.08
N ASP A 75 -3.33 11.92 0.28
CA ASP A 75 -2.67 11.37 -0.92
C ASP A 75 -3.59 11.48 -2.13
N LYS A 76 -3.30 12.42 -3.01
CA LYS A 76 -4.08 12.65 -4.23
C LYS A 76 -4.12 11.44 -5.17
N LYS A 77 -3.14 10.55 -5.09
CA LYS A 77 -3.05 9.33 -5.89
C LYS A 77 -3.77 8.14 -5.27
N ILE A 78 -4.39 8.27 -4.08
CA ILE A 78 -5.01 7.13 -3.37
C ILE A 78 -6.07 6.42 -4.23
N GLN A 79 -6.77 7.15 -5.10
CA GLN A 79 -7.80 6.58 -5.97
C GLN A 79 -7.25 5.57 -6.97
N ILE A 80 -6.03 5.76 -7.47
CA ILE A 80 -5.38 4.79 -8.37
C ILE A 80 -4.48 3.80 -7.61
N LYS A 81 -3.92 4.20 -6.48
CA LYS A 81 -3.09 3.33 -5.64
C LYS A 81 -3.89 2.23 -4.95
N TYR A 82 -5.09 2.57 -4.44
CA TYR A 82 -5.88 1.62 -3.69
C TYR A 82 -6.36 0.40 -4.51
N PRO A 83 -6.87 0.54 -5.74
CA PRO A 83 -7.18 -0.61 -6.60
C PRO A 83 -5.99 -1.55 -6.80
N VAL A 84 -4.81 -1.01 -7.06
CA VAL A 84 -3.57 -1.80 -7.20
C VAL A 84 -3.20 -2.52 -5.91
N PHE A 85 -3.27 -1.81 -4.77
CA PHE A 85 -3.04 -2.43 -3.46
C PHE A 85 -4.00 -3.59 -3.22
N LYS A 86 -5.29 -3.37 -3.47
CA LYS A 86 -6.35 -4.36 -3.28
C LYS A 86 -6.12 -5.59 -4.15
N ASP A 87 -5.90 -5.40 -5.45
CA ASP A 87 -5.68 -6.48 -6.42
C ASP A 87 -4.48 -7.36 -6.02
N LEU A 88 -3.35 -6.74 -5.68
CA LEU A 88 -2.17 -7.49 -5.25
C LEU A 88 -2.39 -8.23 -3.91
N ARG A 89 -3.09 -7.62 -2.96
CA ARG A 89 -3.42 -8.27 -1.68
C ARG A 89 -4.40 -9.43 -1.87
N GLU A 90 -5.39 -9.30 -2.71
CA GLU A 90 -6.36 -10.38 -3.02
C GLU A 90 -5.70 -11.54 -3.77
N LYS A 91 -4.68 -11.27 -4.58
CA LYS A 91 -3.82 -12.28 -5.19
C LYS A 91 -2.86 -12.96 -4.20
N GLY A 92 -2.81 -12.52 -2.95
CA GLY A 92 -2.03 -13.15 -1.86
C GLY A 92 -0.61 -12.57 -1.66
N TYR A 93 -0.25 -11.49 -2.36
CA TYR A 93 1.01 -10.80 -2.12
C TYR A 93 0.96 -9.95 -0.84
N ILE A 94 2.12 -9.73 -0.21
CA ILE A 94 2.24 -8.77 0.87
C ILE A 94 2.70 -7.44 0.28
N VAL A 95 1.87 -6.41 0.46
CA VAL A 95 2.09 -5.07 -0.09
C VAL A 95 2.35 -4.10 1.05
N LYS A 96 3.44 -3.34 0.95
CA LYS A 96 3.85 -2.31 1.89
C LYS A 96 4.15 -1.01 1.16
N THR A 97 4.06 0.11 1.86
CA THR A 97 4.50 1.39 1.30
C THR A 97 6.00 1.41 1.01
N ALA A 98 6.41 2.17 0.02
CA ALA A 98 7.80 2.29 -0.41
C ALA A 98 8.28 3.75 -0.44
N LEU A 99 7.76 4.60 0.44
CA LEU A 99 8.05 6.04 0.50
C LEU A 99 9.55 6.33 0.62
N LYS A 100 10.29 5.51 1.37
CA LYS A 100 11.75 5.64 1.51
C LYS A 100 12.50 5.49 0.18
N PHE A 101 11.89 4.83 -0.79
CA PHE A 101 12.45 4.64 -2.13
C PHE A 101 11.88 5.61 -3.17
N GLY A 102 10.97 6.49 -2.77
CA GLY A 102 10.24 7.36 -3.70
C GLY A 102 9.27 6.61 -4.61
N ALA A 103 8.86 5.40 -4.22
CA ALA A 103 7.91 4.55 -4.94
C ALA A 103 6.59 4.41 -4.17
N ASP A 104 5.57 3.89 -4.82
CA ASP A 104 4.26 3.72 -4.18
C ASP A 104 4.23 2.51 -3.25
N PHE A 105 4.67 1.34 -3.74
CA PHE A 105 4.67 0.11 -2.97
C PHE A 105 5.94 -0.72 -3.15
N ARG A 106 6.24 -1.54 -2.15
CA ARG A 106 7.12 -2.70 -2.21
C ARG A 106 6.29 -3.96 -1.99
N VAL A 107 6.48 -4.94 -2.85
CA VAL A 107 5.67 -6.16 -2.88
C VAL A 107 6.52 -7.37 -2.65
N TYR A 108 6.09 -8.21 -1.73
CA TYR A 108 6.73 -9.46 -1.35
C TYR A 108 5.95 -10.63 -1.93
N ASP A 109 6.65 -11.68 -2.34
CA ASP A 109 6.03 -12.91 -2.78
C ASP A 109 5.11 -13.52 -1.70
N LYS A 110 4.20 -14.36 -2.12
CA LYS A 110 3.28 -15.09 -1.25
C LYS A 110 4.06 -15.84 -0.15
N GLY A 111 3.64 -15.67 1.09
CA GLY A 111 4.30 -16.30 2.23
C GLY A 111 5.64 -15.69 2.65
N LYS A 112 6.12 -14.64 1.97
CA LYS A 112 7.37 -13.94 2.34
C LYS A 112 7.05 -12.73 3.21
N HIS A 113 7.58 -12.69 4.42
CA HIS A 113 7.30 -11.63 5.39
C HIS A 113 8.34 -10.50 5.33
N PRO A 114 7.92 -9.23 5.41
CA PRO A 114 8.81 -8.10 5.64
C PRO A 114 9.71 -8.34 6.86
N GLY A 115 10.99 -7.97 6.75
CA GLY A 115 11.99 -8.21 7.79
C GLY A 115 12.66 -9.59 7.75
N LYS A 116 12.03 -10.59 7.14
CA LYS A 116 12.60 -11.94 6.93
C LYS A 116 12.95 -12.23 5.48
N ALA A 117 12.40 -11.48 4.56
CA ALA A 117 12.65 -11.63 3.12
C ALA A 117 12.76 -10.26 2.46
N HIS A 118 13.36 -10.24 1.26
CA HIS A 118 13.39 -9.06 0.41
C HIS A 118 12.12 -8.96 -0.42
N ALA A 119 11.66 -7.74 -0.67
CA ALA A 119 10.58 -7.50 -1.62
C ALA A 119 11.03 -7.90 -3.04
N LYS A 120 10.11 -8.46 -3.81
CA LYS A 120 10.32 -8.84 -5.20
C LYS A 120 10.26 -7.63 -6.12
N TRP A 121 9.25 -6.77 -5.91
CA TRP A 121 8.99 -5.60 -6.74
C TRP A 121 9.01 -4.30 -5.95
N ILE A 122 9.49 -3.27 -6.63
CA ILE A 122 9.18 -1.87 -6.37
C ILE A 122 8.11 -1.47 -7.37
N VAL A 123 6.98 -0.95 -6.89
CA VAL A 123 5.79 -0.66 -7.69
C VAL A 123 5.60 0.83 -7.81
N PHE A 124 5.43 1.29 -9.04
CA PHE A 124 4.93 2.63 -9.36
C PHE A 124 3.56 2.49 -9.99
N VAL A 125 2.60 3.25 -9.45
CA VAL A 125 1.23 3.28 -9.93
C VAL A 125 1.02 4.54 -10.74
N GLU A 126 0.55 4.40 -11.97
CA GLU A 126 0.26 5.55 -12.83
C GLU A 126 -1.09 5.35 -13.51
N HIS A 127 -1.74 6.47 -13.84
CA HIS A 127 -2.94 6.44 -14.67
C HIS A 127 -2.54 6.34 -16.14
N GLU A 128 -3.31 5.65 -16.96
CA GLU A 128 -3.00 5.44 -18.39
C GLU A 128 -2.81 6.73 -19.18
N SER A 129 -3.53 7.79 -18.80
CA SER A 129 -3.41 9.10 -19.47
C SER A 129 -2.11 9.85 -19.15
N LYS A 130 -1.31 9.37 -18.17
CA LYS A 130 -0.08 10.03 -17.77
C LYS A 130 1.03 9.79 -18.81
N LYS A 131 1.60 10.88 -19.30
CA LYS A 131 2.83 10.84 -20.12
C LYS A 131 4.04 10.76 -19.19
N ILE A 132 4.96 9.82 -19.45
CA ILE A 132 6.21 9.64 -18.72
C ILE A 132 7.37 9.97 -19.65
N ALA A 133 8.28 10.84 -19.19
CA ALA A 133 9.51 11.12 -19.91
C ALA A 133 10.54 10.00 -19.68
N TRP A 134 11.43 9.77 -20.64
CA TRP A 134 12.45 8.71 -20.55
C TRP A 134 13.38 8.86 -19.34
N ASN A 135 13.69 10.07 -18.93
CA ASN A 135 14.48 10.30 -17.72
C ASN A 135 13.73 9.87 -16.44
N GLU A 136 12.42 10.12 -16.37
CA GLU A 136 11.57 9.66 -15.26
C GLU A 136 11.49 8.13 -15.24
N PHE A 137 11.25 7.51 -16.39
CA PHE A 137 11.23 6.06 -16.52
C PHE A 137 12.57 5.42 -16.08
N SER A 138 13.70 5.97 -16.57
CA SER A 138 15.03 5.50 -16.20
C SER A 138 15.33 5.67 -14.71
N ALA A 139 14.84 6.76 -14.09
CA ALA A 139 14.98 6.98 -12.66
C ALA A 139 14.23 5.92 -11.85
N LYS A 140 12.98 5.59 -12.22
CA LYS A 140 12.20 4.53 -11.57
C LYS A 140 12.90 3.17 -11.66
N ASN A 141 13.46 2.85 -12.81
CA ASN A 141 14.20 1.61 -13.02
C ASN A 141 15.50 1.54 -12.21
N ARG A 142 16.22 2.65 -12.09
CA ARG A 142 17.43 2.75 -11.24
C ARG A 142 17.11 2.51 -9.76
N ILE A 143 15.97 3.01 -9.26
CA ILE A 143 15.53 2.76 -7.87
C ILE A 143 15.33 1.26 -7.65
N ALA A 144 14.63 0.57 -8.54
CA ALA A 144 14.43 -0.86 -8.43
C ALA A 144 15.76 -1.63 -8.49
N HIS A 145 16.63 -1.29 -9.44
CA HIS A 145 17.93 -1.94 -9.60
C HIS A 145 18.86 -1.71 -8.40
N SER A 146 18.99 -0.48 -7.90
CA SER A 146 19.84 -0.16 -6.74
C SER A 146 19.40 -0.87 -5.46
N THR A 147 18.12 -1.17 -5.34
CA THR A 147 17.53 -1.91 -4.20
C THR A 147 17.47 -3.43 -4.45
N LYS A 148 18.06 -3.93 -5.54
CA LYS A 148 18.05 -5.35 -5.95
C LYS A 148 16.62 -5.92 -6.07
N LYS A 149 15.72 -5.13 -6.65
CA LYS A 149 14.33 -5.50 -6.91
C LYS A 149 14.00 -5.27 -8.39
N LYS A 150 12.91 -5.85 -8.84
CA LYS A 150 12.38 -5.59 -10.17
C LYS A 150 11.42 -4.41 -10.13
N LEU A 151 11.39 -3.64 -11.20
CA LEU A 151 10.39 -2.59 -11.38
C LEU A 151 9.08 -3.23 -11.84
N LEU A 152 7.98 -2.92 -11.15
CA LEU A 152 6.63 -3.22 -11.58
C LEU A 152 5.88 -1.92 -11.82
N LEU A 153 5.48 -1.68 -13.05
CA LEU A 153 4.57 -0.58 -13.40
C LEU A 153 3.14 -1.11 -13.35
N ALA A 154 2.31 -0.47 -12.56
CA ALA A 154 0.88 -0.75 -12.48
C ALA A 154 0.14 0.43 -13.14
N ILE A 155 -0.43 0.19 -14.30
CA ILE A 155 -1.15 1.20 -15.08
C ILE A 155 -2.65 0.98 -14.87
N VAL A 156 -3.30 2.01 -14.36
CA VAL A 156 -4.74 1.98 -14.08
C VAL A 156 -5.44 2.78 -15.18
N ASP A 157 -6.41 2.16 -15.84
CA ASP A 157 -7.22 2.82 -16.86
C ASP A 157 -8.43 3.57 -16.28
N GLU A 158 -9.23 4.19 -17.14
CA GLU A 158 -10.41 4.95 -16.74
C GLU A 158 -11.51 4.09 -16.10
N GLU A 159 -11.58 2.81 -16.45
CA GLU A 159 -12.55 1.83 -15.93
C GLU A 159 -12.09 1.20 -14.62
N GLY A 160 -10.83 1.46 -14.23
CA GLY A 160 -10.21 0.94 -13.01
C GLY A 160 -9.54 -0.42 -13.19
N ASP A 161 -9.40 -0.91 -14.42
CA ASP A 161 -8.64 -2.10 -14.73
C ASP A 161 -7.14 -1.83 -14.64
N ILE A 162 -6.36 -2.86 -14.32
CA ILE A 162 -4.95 -2.71 -14.02
C ILE A 162 -4.11 -3.58 -14.95
N SER A 163 -3.23 -2.94 -15.71
CA SER A 163 -2.18 -3.61 -16.48
C SER A 163 -0.85 -3.55 -15.74
N TYR A 164 -0.18 -4.69 -15.61
CA TYR A 164 1.12 -4.80 -14.94
C TYR A 164 2.23 -5.07 -15.94
N TYR A 165 3.32 -4.30 -15.82
CA TYR A 165 4.53 -4.48 -16.61
C TYR A 165 5.72 -4.66 -15.69
N GLU A 166 6.39 -5.82 -15.77
CA GLU A 166 7.67 -6.04 -15.12
C GLU A 166 8.79 -5.55 -16.04
N VAL A 167 9.61 -4.63 -15.55
CA VAL A 167 10.69 -4.02 -16.32
C VAL A 167 12.03 -4.40 -15.70
N SER A 168 12.94 -4.88 -16.52
CA SER A 168 14.31 -5.23 -16.13
C SER A 168 15.31 -4.40 -16.92
N TRP A 169 16.30 -3.86 -16.21
CA TRP A 169 17.46 -3.23 -16.81
C TRP A 169 18.48 -4.32 -17.14
N ILE A 170 19.00 -4.28 -18.35
CA ILE A 170 20.00 -5.25 -18.84
C ILE A 170 21.23 -4.52 -19.37
N ARG A 171 22.35 -5.20 -19.33
CA ARG A 171 23.55 -4.87 -20.10
C ARG A 171 23.67 -5.93 -21.19
N PRO A 172 23.54 -5.54 -22.46
CA PRO A 172 23.77 -6.47 -23.55
C PRO A 172 25.25 -6.90 -23.65
#